data_a03374d5db41b01cd62fb6b33b5eae27
#
_entry.id   a03374d5db41b01cd62fb6b33b5eae27
#
_cell.length_a   1.000
_cell.length_b   1.000
_cell.length_c   1.000
_cell.angle_alpha   90.00
_cell.angle_beta   90.00
_cell.angle_gamma   90.00
#
_symmetry.space_group_name_H-M   'P 1'
#
loop_
_entity.id
_entity.type
_entity.pdbx_description
1 polymer ?
#
loop_
_entity_poly.entity_id
_entity_poly.type
_entity_poly.pdbx_seq_one_letter_code
_entity_poly.pdbx_strand_id
1 'polypeptide(L)'
;LLVADASQTAGAVPIDMQRMNIDVLCFTGHKGLMGPQGTGGLCIRPGVELRPLLRGGTGIHSYDREQPQAYPARLEAGTLNTHGIAGLHAALKFIEKQTVQAIGAHERALMRRFYDGVKDIDGVTVYGDFSRSERAAVVALNIRDYDSAEVADALFADYDIATRAGAHCAPRMHEALGTVQQGAVRFSFSYFNTENEVDTAIAAVRELAE
;
A
#
# COMPACT_ATOMS: atom_id res chain seq x y z
N LEU A 1 -0.23 -19.50 -15.24
CA LEU A 1 -0.76 -18.15 -15.03
C LEU A 1 0.00 -17.48 -13.90
N LEU A 2 0.44 -16.23 -14.13
CA LEU A 2 1.00 -15.36 -13.10
C LEU A 2 -0.07 -14.36 -12.66
N VAL A 3 -0.48 -14.45 -11.39
CA VAL A 3 -1.36 -13.50 -10.73
C VAL A 3 -0.54 -12.65 -9.78
N ALA A 4 -0.53 -11.34 -9.97
CA ALA A 4 0.22 -10.40 -9.14
C ALA A 4 -0.74 -9.54 -8.32
N ASP A 5 -0.53 -9.47 -7.00
CA ASP A 5 -1.18 -8.51 -6.13
C ASP A 5 -0.32 -7.24 -6.03
N ALA A 6 -0.78 -6.18 -6.66
CA ALA A 6 -0.14 -4.87 -6.67
C ALA A 6 -0.73 -3.89 -5.64
N SER A 7 -1.46 -4.37 -4.64
CA SER A 7 -2.14 -3.50 -3.67
C SER A 7 -1.19 -2.57 -2.89
N GLN A 8 0.09 -2.91 -2.80
CA GLN A 8 1.11 -2.07 -2.14
C GLN A 8 2.00 -1.30 -3.12
N THR A 9 1.94 -1.61 -4.42
CA THR A 9 2.88 -1.06 -5.41
C THR A 9 2.22 -0.24 -6.51
N ALA A 10 0.94 -0.51 -6.81
CA ALA A 10 0.19 0.27 -7.80
C ALA A 10 0.12 1.74 -7.38
N GLY A 11 0.50 2.63 -8.30
CA GLY A 11 0.56 4.08 -8.09
C GLY A 11 1.94 4.63 -7.72
N ALA A 12 2.83 3.81 -7.12
CA ALA A 12 4.17 4.24 -6.70
C ALA A 12 5.31 3.50 -7.42
N VAL A 13 5.04 2.29 -7.92
CA VAL A 13 6.01 1.47 -8.67
C VAL A 13 5.49 1.26 -10.09
N PRO A 14 6.28 1.52 -11.13
CA PRO A 14 5.88 1.25 -12.51
C PRO A 14 5.63 -0.25 -12.73
N ILE A 15 4.46 -0.59 -13.25
CA ILE A 15 4.06 -1.96 -13.56
C ILE A 15 3.66 -2.03 -15.03
N ASP A 16 4.33 -2.90 -15.78
CA ASP A 16 4.01 -3.21 -17.16
C ASP A 16 3.67 -4.70 -17.27
N MET A 17 2.39 -5.01 -17.40
CA MET A 17 1.90 -6.38 -17.42
C MET A 17 2.49 -7.21 -18.59
N GLN A 18 2.72 -6.59 -19.75
CA GLN A 18 3.27 -7.29 -20.91
C GLN A 18 4.74 -7.64 -20.70
N ARG A 19 5.54 -6.65 -20.32
CA ARG A 19 6.98 -6.82 -20.08
C ARG A 19 7.28 -7.75 -18.91
N MET A 20 6.41 -7.72 -17.86
CA MET A 20 6.54 -8.56 -16.67
C MET A 20 5.85 -9.92 -16.82
N ASN A 21 5.23 -10.22 -17.96
CA ASN A 21 4.45 -11.44 -18.21
C ASN A 21 3.37 -11.72 -17.15
N ILE A 22 2.69 -10.67 -16.68
CA ILE A 22 1.60 -10.79 -15.72
C ILE A 22 0.30 -11.11 -16.47
N ASP A 23 -0.38 -12.17 -16.06
CA ASP A 23 -1.66 -12.60 -16.63
C ASP A 23 -2.86 -11.87 -15.99
N VAL A 24 -2.79 -11.69 -14.67
CA VAL A 24 -3.80 -10.97 -13.89
C VAL A 24 -3.11 -10.08 -12.87
N LEU A 25 -3.40 -8.79 -12.92
CA LEU A 25 -2.95 -7.80 -11.95
C LEU A 25 -4.12 -7.41 -11.05
N CYS A 26 -3.99 -7.65 -9.75
CA CYS A 26 -4.95 -7.22 -8.74
C CYS A 26 -4.47 -5.95 -8.07
N PHE A 27 -5.36 -5.01 -7.78
CA PHE A 27 -5.01 -3.79 -7.07
C PHE A 27 -6.15 -3.28 -6.19
N THR A 28 -5.79 -2.50 -5.17
CA THR A 28 -6.74 -1.74 -4.34
C THR A 28 -6.63 -0.25 -4.65
N GLY A 29 -7.77 0.44 -4.68
CA GLY A 29 -7.81 1.85 -5.08
C GLY A 29 -7.40 2.84 -4.00
N HIS A 30 -7.50 2.48 -2.71
CA HIS A 30 -7.36 3.41 -1.58
C HIS A 30 -5.95 3.52 -0.98
N LYS A 31 -4.93 2.94 -1.61
CA LYS A 31 -3.52 3.04 -1.22
C LYS A 31 -2.77 3.95 -2.18
N GLY A 32 -1.68 3.50 -2.78
CA GLY A 32 -0.88 4.30 -3.71
C GLY A 32 -1.62 4.82 -4.95
N LEU A 33 -2.80 4.27 -5.27
CA LEU A 33 -3.70 4.83 -6.29
C LEU A 33 -4.53 6.02 -5.80
N MET A 34 -4.46 6.40 -4.52
CA MET A 34 -5.05 7.62 -3.93
C MET A 34 -6.57 7.75 -4.11
N GLY A 35 -7.26 6.64 -4.41
CA GLY A 35 -8.70 6.59 -4.59
C GLY A 35 -9.46 6.32 -3.30
N PRO A 36 -10.79 6.35 -3.33
CA PRO A 36 -11.63 6.07 -2.17
C PRO A 36 -11.54 4.62 -1.68
N GLN A 37 -11.81 4.41 -0.40
CA GLN A 37 -12.01 3.07 0.16
C GLN A 37 -13.15 2.34 -0.55
N GLY A 38 -13.10 0.99 -0.56
CA GLY A 38 -14.09 0.16 -1.25
C GLY A 38 -13.93 0.15 -2.77
N THR A 39 -12.78 0.61 -3.29
CA THR A 39 -12.41 0.53 -4.71
C THR A 39 -11.20 -0.38 -4.92
N GLY A 40 -11.13 -0.97 -6.08
CA GLY A 40 -10.06 -1.84 -6.53
C GLY A 40 -10.42 -2.45 -7.87
N GLY A 41 -9.60 -3.34 -8.37
CA GLY A 41 -9.89 -3.98 -9.65
C GLY A 41 -8.91 -5.05 -10.05
N LEU A 42 -9.21 -5.62 -11.22
CA LEU A 42 -8.40 -6.59 -11.92
C LEU A 42 -8.10 -6.08 -13.33
N CYS A 43 -6.83 -6.13 -13.72
CA CYS A 43 -6.45 -6.07 -15.14
C CYS A 43 -6.13 -7.49 -15.60
N ILE A 44 -6.77 -7.93 -16.67
CA ILE A 44 -6.68 -9.30 -17.17
C ILE A 44 -6.08 -9.28 -18.56
N ARG A 45 -5.05 -10.07 -18.81
CA ARG A 45 -4.43 -10.21 -20.13
C ARG A 45 -5.46 -10.82 -21.11
N PRO A 46 -5.55 -10.32 -22.34
CA PRO A 46 -6.42 -10.90 -23.35
C PRO A 46 -6.19 -12.42 -23.50
N GLY A 47 -7.29 -13.17 -23.60
CA GLY A 47 -7.26 -14.63 -23.70
C GLY A 47 -7.20 -15.38 -22.36
N VAL A 48 -7.06 -14.69 -21.24
CA VAL A 48 -7.15 -15.31 -19.91
C VAL A 48 -8.60 -15.40 -19.48
N GLU A 49 -9.05 -16.62 -19.20
CA GLU A 49 -10.40 -16.94 -18.76
C GLU A 49 -10.46 -17.08 -17.23
N LEU A 50 -11.28 -16.25 -16.57
CA LEU A 50 -11.56 -16.34 -15.15
C LEU A 50 -13.02 -16.78 -14.90
N ARG A 51 -13.20 -17.62 -13.89
CA ARG A 51 -14.53 -18.01 -13.42
C ARG A 51 -15.04 -16.97 -12.41
N PRO A 52 -16.33 -16.53 -12.50
CA PRO A 52 -16.89 -15.68 -11.47
C PRO A 52 -16.96 -16.44 -10.14
N LEU A 53 -16.43 -15.84 -9.07
CA LEU A 53 -16.58 -16.33 -7.71
C LEU A 53 -17.96 -15.93 -7.15
N LEU A 54 -18.32 -14.65 -7.32
CA LEU A 54 -19.62 -14.11 -6.94
C LEU A 54 -20.53 -14.06 -8.16
N ARG A 55 -21.81 -14.40 -7.96
CA ARG A 55 -22.83 -14.36 -8.97
C ARG A 55 -24.04 -13.61 -8.42
N GLY A 56 -24.71 -12.85 -9.27
CA GLY A 56 -25.89 -12.07 -8.88
C GLY A 56 -26.35 -11.12 -9.96
N GLY A 57 -27.30 -10.28 -9.64
CA GLY A 57 -27.85 -9.30 -10.59
C GLY A 57 -26.76 -8.36 -11.10
N THR A 58 -26.68 -8.22 -12.40
CA THR A 58 -25.69 -7.37 -13.10
C THR A 58 -26.31 -6.11 -13.69
N GLY A 59 -27.63 -5.97 -13.58
CA GLY A 59 -28.41 -4.89 -14.22
C GLY A 59 -28.60 -5.04 -15.74
N ILE A 60 -28.05 -6.09 -16.33
CA ILE A 60 -28.21 -6.43 -17.76
C ILE A 60 -28.70 -7.86 -17.90
N HIS A 61 -29.41 -8.15 -19.01
CA HIS A 61 -29.94 -9.51 -19.33
C HIS A 61 -30.73 -10.13 -18.16
N SER A 62 -31.70 -9.39 -17.61
CA SER A 62 -32.41 -9.73 -16.36
C SER A 62 -33.15 -11.09 -16.38
N TYR A 63 -33.40 -11.67 -17.54
CA TYR A 63 -34.04 -12.98 -17.69
C TYR A 63 -33.06 -14.14 -17.83
N ASP A 64 -31.76 -13.84 -17.97
CA ASP A 64 -30.74 -14.89 -18.04
C ASP A 64 -30.55 -15.53 -16.66
N ARG A 65 -30.44 -16.86 -16.65
CA ARG A 65 -30.23 -17.64 -15.43
C ARG A 65 -28.75 -17.76 -15.02
N GLU A 66 -27.85 -17.34 -15.91
CA GLU A 66 -26.42 -17.45 -15.74
C GLU A 66 -25.75 -16.07 -15.75
N GLN A 67 -24.56 -16.01 -15.15
CA GLN A 67 -23.74 -14.82 -15.19
C GLN A 67 -23.32 -14.49 -16.64
N PRO A 68 -23.29 -13.22 -17.04
CA PRO A 68 -22.82 -12.83 -18.37
C PRO A 68 -21.45 -13.38 -18.70
N GLN A 69 -21.23 -13.74 -19.97
CA GLN A 69 -19.94 -14.28 -20.40
C GLN A 69 -18.91 -13.18 -20.71
N ALA A 70 -19.37 -11.99 -21.06
CA ALA A 70 -18.51 -10.88 -21.45
C ALA A 70 -17.91 -10.14 -20.22
N TYR A 71 -16.63 -9.79 -20.30
CA TYR A 71 -16.03 -8.84 -19.36
C TYR A 71 -16.51 -7.41 -19.63
N PRO A 72 -16.61 -6.54 -18.61
CA PRO A 72 -16.35 -6.78 -17.19
C PRO A 72 -17.51 -7.46 -16.45
N ALA A 73 -18.73 -7.47 -17.01
CA ALA A 73 -19.96 -7.93 -16.34
C ALA A 73 -19.87 -9.38 -15.81
N ARG A 74 -19.06 -10.22 -16.45
CA ARG A 74 -18.81 -11.60 -16.02
C ARG A 74 -18.32 -11.70 -14.57
N LEU A 75 -17.52 -10.74 -14.10
CA LEU A 75 -16.91 -10.75 -12.77
C LEU A 75 -17.59 -9.75 -11.81
N GLU A 76 -18.59 -9.04 -12.26
CA GLU A 76 -19.31 -8.04 -11.47
C GLU A 76 -20.67 -8.61 -11.02
N ALA A 77 -21.00 -8.48 -9.74
CA ALA A 77 -22.27 -8.90 -9.17
C ALA A 77 -22.83 -7.80 -8.26
N GLY A 78 -24.09 -7.44 -8.46
CA GLY A 78 -24.75 -6.37 -7.74
C GLY A 78 -24.52 -4.97 -8.33
N THR A 79 -25.05 -3.96 -7.68
CA THR A 79 -24.88 -2.54 -8.07
C THR A 79 -23.46 -2.09 -7.78
N LEU A 80 -22.79 -1.58 -8.79
CA LEU A 80 -21.40 -1.12 -8.66
C LEU A 80 -21.29 0.14 -7.79
N ASN A 81 -20.17 0.29 -7.12
CA ASN A 81 -19.80 1.50 -6.36
C ASN A 81 -19.41 2.64 -7.32
N THR A 82 -20.39 3.21 -8.01
CA THR A 82 -20.15 4.23 -9.05
C THR A 82 -19.47 5.48 -8.50
N HIS A 83 -19.81 5.91 -7.27
CA HIS A 83 -19.18 7.06 -6.63
C HIS A 83 -17.70 6.79 -6.34
N GLY A 84 -17.39 5.63 -5.78
CA GLY A 84 -16.00 5.24 -5.55
C GLY A 84 -15.21 5.08 -6.85
N ILE A 85 -15.80 4.50 -7.89
CA ILE A 85 -15.16 4.36 -9.22
C ILE A 85 -14.88 5.74 -9.84
N ALA A 86 -15.83 6.69 -9.72
CA ALA A 86 -15.61 8.06 -10.17
C ALA A 86 -14.47 8.76 -9.41
N GLY A 87 -14.40 8.57 -8.09
CA GLY A 87 -13.30 9.06 -7.27
C GLY A 87 -11.95 8.42 -7.64
N LEU A 88 -11.92 7.10 -7.86
CA LEU A 88 -10.72 6.42 -8.34
C LEU A 88 -10.27 6.93 -9.72
N HIS A 89 -11.22 7.20 -10.62
CA HIS A 89 -10.90 7.79 -11.92
C HIS A 89 -10.22 9.16 -11.77
N ALA A 90 -10.73 10.02 -10.87
CA ALA A 90 -10.11 11.33 -10.60
C ALA A 90 -8.69 11.18 -10.04
N ALA A 91 -8.47 10.22 -9.13
CA ALA A 91 -7.15 9.91 -8.58
C ALA A 91 -6.19 9.41 -9.67
N LEU A 92 -6.65 8.53 -10.57
CA LEU A 92 -5.83 8.05 -11.69
C LEU A 92 -5.43 9.20 -12.65
N LYS A 93 -6.31 10.18 -12.88
CA LYS A 93 -5.97 11.39 -13.66
C LYS A 93 -4.91 12.25 -12.98
N PHE A 94 -4.96 12.35 -11.65
CA PHE A 94 -3.91 13.01 -10.89
C PHE A 94 -2.56 12.28 -11.04
N ILE A 95 -2.54 10.94 -10.88
CA ILE A 95 -1.34 10.12 -11.03
C ILE A 95 -0.78 10.21 -12.46
N GLU A 96 -1.65 10.19 -13.48
CA GLU A 96 -1.25 10.35 -14.87
C GLU A 96 -0.51 11.68 -15.11
N LYS A 97 -1.00 12.77 -14.50
CA LYS A 97 -0.39 14.11 -14.57
C LYS A 97 0.95 14.18 -13.85
N GLN A 98 1.06 13.56 -12.67
CA GLN A 98 2.29 13.58 -11.88
C GLN A 98 3.32 12.54 -12.34
N THR A 99 2.89 11.48 -12.95
CA THR A 99 3.58 10.23 -13.32
C THR A 99 3.90 9.32 -12.12
N VAL A 100 3.72 8.02 -12.30
CA VAL A 100 4.07 6.99 -11.28
C VAL A 100 5.56 7.07 -10.91
N GLN A 101 6.41 7.38 -11.88
CA GLN A 101 7.86 7.49 -11.69
C GLN A 101 8.21 8.64 -10.75
N ALA A 102 7.61 9.83 -10.95
CA ALA A 102 7.87 11.01 -10.12
C ALA A 102 7.32 10.81 -8.71
N ILE A 103 6.09 10.26 -8.57
CA ILE A 103 5.49 9.91 -7.27
C ILE A 103 6.41 8.96 -6.52
N GLY A 104 6.76 7.83 -7.12
CA GLY A 104 7.61 6.83 -6.47
C GLY A 104 9.01 7.34 -6.14
N ALA A 105 9.60 8.22 -6.97
CA ALA A 105 10.89 8.82 -6.68
C ALA A 105 10.82 9.75 -5.45
N HIS A 106 9.79 10.59 -5.36
CA HIS A 106 9.56 11.46 -4.21
C HIS A 106 9.37 10.66 -2.92
N GLU A 107 8.47 9.68 -2.93
CA GLU A 107 8.20 8.82 -1.77
C GLU A 107 9.45 8.08 -1.31
N ARG A 108 10.25 7.54 -2.23
CA ARG A 108 11.52 6.87 -1.90
C ARG A 108 12.57 7.83 -1.35
N ALA A 109 12.61 9.08 -1.81
CA ALA A 109 13.51 10.09 -1.26
C ALA A 109 13.17 10.40 0.20
N LEU A 110 11.89 10.60 0.53
CA LEU A 110 11.43 10.81 1.90
C LEU A 110 11.74 9.60 2.79
N MET A 111 11.44 8.39 2.31
CA MET A 111 11.75 7.15 3.01
C MET A 111 13.25 7.01 3.29
N ARG A 112 14.09 7.31 2.31
CA ARG A 112 15.55 7.23 2.46
C ARG A 112 16.06 8.24 3.49
N ARG A 113 15.57 9.49 3.44
CA ARG A 113 15.88 10.52 4.43
C ARG A 113 15.54 10.06 5.84
N PHE A 114 14.34 9.50 6.04
CA PHE A 114 13.93 8.97 7.34
C PHE A 114 14.83 7.82 7.78
N TYR A 115 15.03 6.81 6.93
CA TYR A 115 15.91 5.67 7.23
C TYR A 115 17.31 6.11 7.64
N ASP A 116 17.93 7.00 6.86
CA ASP A 116 19.28 7.50 7.15
C ASP A 116 19.34 8.31 8.45
N GLY A 117 18.24 8.96 8.83
CA GLY A 117 18.13 9.71 10.08
C GLY A 117 17.93 8.85 11.32
N VAL A 118 17.39 7.63 11.19
CA VAL A 118 17.04 6.78 12.35
C VAL A 118 17.88 5.52 12.51
N LYS A 119 18.52 5.02 11.45
CA LYS A 119 19.22 3.72 11.44
C LYS A 119 20.35 3.56 12.45
N ASP A 120 20.98 4.67 12.83
CA ASP A 120 22.14 4.70 13.70
C ASP A 120 21.80 5.26 15.10
N ILE A 121 20.52 5.46 15.43
CA ILE A 121 20.08 5.87 16.77
C ILE A 121 20.19 4.67 17.72
N ASP A 122 20.85 4.87 18.85
CA ASP A 122 20.95 3.84 19.88
C ASP A 122 19.55 3.43 20.39
N GLY A 123 19.32 2.12 20.54
CA GLY A 123 18.01 1.58 20.91
C GLY A 123 17.00 1.47 19.75
N VAL A 124 17.31 1.90 18.53
CA VAL A 124 16.43 1.75 17.36
C VAL A 124 16.85 0.54 16.53
N THR A 125 15.90 -0.36 16.27
CA THR A 125 16.09 -1.49 15.35
C THR A 125 15.23 -1.28 14.12
N VAL A 126 15.84 -1.15 12.94
CA VAL A 126 15.13 -1.00 11.65
C VAL A 126 15.10 -2.33 10.92
N TYR A 127 13.93 -2.71 10.41
CA TYR A 127 13.69 -3.97 9.72
C TYR A 127 13.68 -3.83 8.21
N GLY A 128 14.32 -4.77 7.52
CA GLY A 128 14.33 -4.89 6.07
C GLY A 128 15.67 -4.56 5.42
N ASP A 129 15.79 -4.91 4.13
CA ASP A 129 17.00 -4.66 3.33
C ASP A 129 16.91 -3.28 2.64
N PHE A 130 17.68 -2.33 3.09
CA PHE A 130 17.77 -0.98 2.53
C PHE A 130 18.92 -0.79 1.55
N SER A 131 19.64 -1.85 1.19
CA SER A 131 20.67 -1.81 0.15
C SER A 131 20.08 -1.63 -1.25
N ARG A 132 18.82 -2.03 -1.44
CA ARG A 132 18.10 -1.91 -2.71
C ARG A 132 17.43 -0.54 -2.84
N SER A 133 17.59 0.09 -3.99
CA SER A 133 16.94 1.38 -4.33
C SER A 133 15.45 1.20 -4.65
N GLU A 134 15.10 0.10 -5.32
CA GLU A 134 13.72 -0.20 -5.73
C GLU A 134 12.96 -0.92 -4.62
N ARG A 135 12.24 -0.14 -3.82
CA ARG A 135 11.40 -0.62 -2.73
C ARG A 135 10.21 0.30 -2.46
N ALA A 136 9.20 -0.21 -1.79
CA ALA A 136 8.09 0.61 -1.31
C ALA A 136 8.57 1.59 -0.23
N ALA A 137 7.96 2.76 -0.19
CA ALA A 137 8.34 3.86 0.71
C ALA A 137 7.81 3.64 2.13
N VAL A 138 8.29 2.57 2.77
CA VAL A 138 7.95 2.22 4.15
C VAL A 138 9.20 1.91 4.96
N VAL A 139 9.19 2.28 6.24
CA VAL A 139 10.20 1.91 7.23
C VAL A 139 9.47 1.33 8.44
N ALA A 140 9.80 0.09 8.80
CA ALA A 140 9.34 -0.53 10.04
C ALA A 140 10.51 -0.58 11.02
N LEU A 141 10.26 -0.16 12.25
CA LEU A 141 11.27 -0.12 13.30
C LEU A 141 10.66 -0.46 14.66
N ASN A 142 11.53 -0.78 15.61
CA ASN A 142 11.23 -0.82 17.04
C ASN A 142 12.21 0.10 17.80
N ILE A 143 11.74 0.61 18.92
CA ILE A 143 12.53 1.40 19.87
C ILE A 143 12.67 0.55 21.12
N ARG A 144 13.91 0.16 21.47
CA ARG A 144 14.21 -0.68 22.65
C ARG A 144 13.28 -1.90 22.71
N ASP A 145 12.75 -2.22 23.86
CA ASP A 145 11.77 -3.29 24.13
C ASP A 145 10.32 -2.77 24.28
N TYR A 146 10.07 -1.51 23.92
CA TYR A 146 8.74 -0.89 24.01
C TYR A 146 7.74 -1.58 23.07
N ASP A 147 6.52 -1.74 23.56
CA ASP A 147 5.41 -2.22 22.73
C ASP A 147 5.17 -1.25 21.56
N SER A 148 4.97 -1.80 20.37
CA SER A 148 4.79 -0.97 19.18
C SER A 148 3.53 -0.09 19.22
N ALA A 149 2.49 -0.49 19.95
CA ALA A 149 1.30 0.34 20.12
C ALA A 149 1.59 1.52 21.04
N GLU A 150 2.32 1.31 22.15
CA GLU A 150 2.72 2.40 23.04
C GLU A 150 3.57 3.45 22.32
N VAL A 151 4.52 3.01 21.49
CA VAL A 151 5.32 3.92 20.66
C VAL A 151 4.46 4.69 19.64
N ALA A 152 3.52 4.01 18.99
CA ALA A 152 2.63 4.67 18.04
C ALA A 152 1.69 5.68 18.71
N ASP A 153 1.21 5.37 19.91
CA ASP A 153 0.36 6.26 20.71
C ASP A 153 1.14 7.49 21.18
N ALA A 154 2.40 7.34 21.64
CA ALA A 154 3.27 8.45 22.00
C ALA A 154 3.58 9.35 20.79
N LEU A 155 3.91 8.76 19.63
CA LEU A 155 4.13 9.51 18.39
C LEU A 155 2.90 10.34 17.99
N PHE A 156 1.71 9.79 18.18
CA PHE A 156 0.47 10.50 17.87
C PHE A 156 0.15 11.59 18.90
N ALA A 157 0.25 11.27 20.20
CA ALA A 157 -0.14 12.18 21.28
C ALA A 157 0.79 13.40 21.41
N ASP A 158 2.11 13.19 21.29
CA ASP A 158 3.11 14.20 21.60
C ASP A 158 3.62 14.94 20.35
N TYR A 159 3.52 14.30 19.15
CA TYR A 159 4.10 14.84 17.91
C TYR A 159 3.11 14.94 16.75
N ASP A 160 1.85 14.54 16.92
CA ASP A 160 0.82 14.47 15.86
C ASP A 160 1.26 13.61 14.66
N ILE A 161 2.01 12.53 14.93
CA ILE A 161 2.54 11.64 13.91
C ILE A 161 1.76 10.33 13.93
N ALA A 162 0.90 10.12 12.93
CA ALA A 162 0.14 8.90 12.76
C ALA A 162 0.99 7.79 12.13
N THR A 163 1.23 6.72 12.88
CA THR A 163 1.94 5.51 12.40
C THR A 163 1.05 4.29 12.53
N ARG A 164 1.51 3.15 12.05
CA ARG A 164 0.81 1.89 12.26
C ARG A 164 1.65 0.92 13.07
N ALA A 165 1.14 0.52 14.24
CA ALA A 165 1.72 -0.50 15.09
C ALA A 165 1.28 -1.93 14.73
N GLY A 166 1.95 -2.92 15.28
CA GLY A 166 1.56 -4.33 15.31
C GLY A 166 2.02 -5.15 14.12
N ALA A 167 1.19 -6.09 13.66
CA ALA A 167 1.56 -7.13 12.69
C ALA A 167 1.36 -6.74 11.21
N HIS A 168 0.85 -5.53 10.89
CA HIS A 168 0.72 -4.96 9.54
C HIS A 168 0.03 -5.86 8.49
N CYS A 169 -0.87 -6.76 8.91
CA CYS A 169 -1.48 -7.80 8.07
C CYS A 169 -0.44 -8.78 7.47
N ALA A 170 0.71 -8.94 8.11
CA ALA A 170 1.84 -9.76 7.66
C ALA A 170 2.39 -10.68 8.79
N PRO A 171 1.56 -11.54 9.42
CA PRO A 171 1.97 -12.32 10.59
C PRO A 171 3.21 -13.16 10.33
N ARG A 172 3.31 -13.80 9.17
CA ARG A 172 4.48 -14.61 8.81
C ARG A 172 5.78 -13.81 8.71
N MET A 173 5.71 -12.54 8.33
CA MET A 173 6.86 -11.66 8.33
C MET A 173 7.31 -11.38 9.76
N HIS A 174 6.38 -11.11 10.67
CA HIS A 174 6.69 -10.89 12.08
C HIS A 174 7.22 -12.15 12.77
N GLU A 175 6.74 -13.34 12.39
CA GLU A 175 7.35 -14.62 12.81
C GLU A 175 8.83 -14.73 12.36
N ALA A 176 9.11 -14.39 11.09
CA ALA A 176 10.47 -14.45 10.55
C ALA A 176 11.41 -13.38 11.13
N LEU A 177 10.89 -12.22 11.50
CA LEU A 177 11.66 -11.13 12.12
C LEU A 177 11.79 -11.25 13.65
N GLY A 178 11.07 -12.20 14.27
CA GLY A 178 11.06 -12.36 15.72
C GLY A 178 10.28 -11.26 16.48
N THR A 179 9.38 -10.56 15.80
CA THR A 179 8.65 -9.40 16.34
C THR A 179 7.18 -9.69 16.65
N VAL A 180 6.80 -10.98 16.82
CA VAL A 180 5.42 -11.39 17.05
C VAL A 180 4.84 -10.76 18.32
N GLN A 181 5.61 -10.68 19.39
CA GLN A 181 5.15 -10.17 20.70
C GLN A 181 5.18 -8.63 20.74
N GLN A 182 6.24 -8.01 20.28
CA GLN A 182 6.44 -6.58 20.33
C GLN A 182 5.71 -5.85 19.17
N GLY A 183 5.46 -6.52 18.05
CA GLY A 183 5.05 -5.89 16.81
C GLY A 183 6.17 -5.07 16.19
N ALA A 184 5.81 -4.11 15.35
CA ALA A 184 6.71 -3.07 14.88
C ALA A 184 5.93 -1.79 14.59
N VAL A 185 6.57 -0.64 14.66
CA VAL A 185 6.01 0.65 14.25
C VAL A 185 6.39 0.90 12.79
N ARG A 186 5.39 1.10 11.92
CA ARG A 186 5.60 1.35 10.52
C ARG A 186 5.31 2.79 10.15
N PHE A 187 6.32 3.46 9.63
CA PHE A 187 6.22 4.73 8.93
C PHE A 187 5.97 4.48 7.45
N SER A 188 5.01 5.17 6.87
CA SER A 188 4.66 5.06 5.44
C SER A 188 4.64 6.45 4.84
N PHE A 189 5.39 6.64 3.76
CA PHE A 189 5.54 7.92 3.10
C PHE A 189 4.71 7.97 1.83
N SER A 190 4.06 9.09 1.59
CA SER A 190 3.22 9.32 0.40
C SER A 190 3.68 10.57 -0.35
N TYR A 191 3.13 10.73 -1.55
CA TYR A 191 3.36 11.91 -2.38
C TYR A 191 3.07 13.24 -1.65
N PHE A 192 2.17 13.26 -0.66
CA PHE A 192 1.76 14.47 0.05
C PHE A 192 2.62 14.81 1.25
N ASN A 193 3.52 13.93 1.66
CA ASN A 193 4.43 14.23 2.76
C ASN A 193 5.57 15.15 2.31
N THR A 194 6.11 15.88 3.28
CA THR A 194 7.18 16.86 3.10
C THR A 194 8.45 16.42 3.82
N GLU A 195 9.59 16.97 3.41
CA GLU A 195 10.86 16.74 4.11
C GLU A 195 10.83 17.21 5.58
N ASN A 196 10.12 18.30 5.86
CA ASN A 196 9.99 18.84 7.22
C ASN A 196 9.22 17.87 8.14
N GLU A 197 8.16 17.23 7.65
CA GLU A 197 7.45 16.19 8.40
C GLU A 197 8.35 14.99 8.68
N VAL A 198 9.19 14.62 7.72
CA VAL A 198 10.17 13.54 7.90
C VAL A 198 11.21 13.92 8.96
N ASP A 199 11.72 15.14 8.95
CA ASP A 199 12.69 15.62 9.95
C ASP A 199 12.08 15.66 11.35
N THR A 200 10.82 16.07 11.47
CA THR A 200 10.06 16.00 12.72
C THR A 200 9.93 14.57 13.22
N ALA A 201 9.63 13.62 12.31
CA ALA A 201 9.53 12.20 12.68
C ALA A 201 10.87 11.60 13.11
N ILE A 202 11.98 12.00 12.51
CA ILE A 202 13.34 11.60 12.94
C ILE A 202 13.64 12.12 14.34
N ALA A 203 13.31 13.39 14.62
CA ALA A 203 13.50 13.99 15.95
C ALA A 203 12.68 13.27 17.02
N ALA A 204 11.39 12.98 16.72
CA ALA A 204 10.52 12.24 17.63
C ALA A 204 11.03 10.83 17.96
N VAL A 205 11.48 10.07 16.92
CA VAL A 205 12.08 8.74 17.15
C VAL A 205 13.33 8.83 18.03
N ARG A 206 14.16 9.87 17.87
CA ARG A 206 15.36 10.06 18.69
C ARG A 206 15.00 10.35 20.14
N GLU A 207 14.04 11.22 20.38
CA GLU A 207 13.59 11.57 21.72
C GLU A 207 12.97 10.37 22.45
N LEU A 208 12.17 9.57 21.75
CA LEU A 208 11.58 8.34 22.32
C LEU A 208 12.62 7.23 22.56
N ALA A 209 13.79 7.30 21.95
CA ALA A 209 14.86 6.32 22.13
C ALA A 209 15.84 6.70 23.28
N GLU A 210 15.80 7.91 23.78
CA GLU A 210 16.59 8.35 24.94
C GLU A 210 16.04 7.80 26.26
#